data_b55e5bbf024722de0837c10a94c866da
#
_entry.id   b55e5bbf024722de0837c10a94c866da
#
_cell.length_a   1.000
_cell.length_b   1.000
_cell.length_c   1.000
_cell.angle_alpha   90.00
_cell.angle_beta   90.00
_cell.angle_gamma   90.00
#
_symmetry.space_group_name_H-M   'P 1'
#
loop_
_entity.id
_entity.type
_entity.pdbx_description
1 polymer ?
#
loop_
_entity_poly.entity_id
_entity_poly.type
_entity_poly.pdbx_seq_one_letter_code
_entity_poly.pdbx_strand_id
1 'polypeptide(L)'
;KDVVFEYNPGQPVLNHFDLDIAAGESIAFVGHTGAGKSSIVKLITRLYEFQTGQICIDERDIRSFDLHSYRSQLGFVPQMPFLFSGTIADNIRYSRPAATNAEIEEIAYSIGNGEWLETLPNGLQSDVGERGARLSIGQRQLVSLLRVLIQKPAIFILDEATASIDNFTEMQIQEALDMILAQATSILIAHRLSTVRSADRI
;
A
#
# COMPACT_ATOMS: atom_id res chain seq x y z
N LYS A 1 11.33 9.54 15.54
CA LYS A 1 12.39 9.70 16.56
C LYS A 1 11.77 9.57 17.94
N ASP A 2 12.31 8.67 18.76
CA ASP A 2 11.95 8.46 20.17
C ASP A 2 10.44 8.22 20.39
N VAL A 3 9.82 7.44 19.49
CA VAL A 3 8.36 7.24 19.49
C VAL A 3 7.96 6.24 20.57
N VAL A 4 7.07 6.68 21.46
CA VAL A 4 6.37 5.79 22.40
C VAL A 4 4.90 5.75 22.01
N PHE A 5 4.38 4.53 21.88
CA PHE A 5 2.99 4.32 21.52
C PHE A 5 2.37 3.14 22.28
N GLU A 6 1.19 3.36 22.83
CA GLU A 6 0.38 2.36 23.48
C GLU A 6 -1.10 2.50 23.08
N TYR A 7 -1.80 1.39 22.91
CA TYR A 7 -3.25 1.40 22.73
C TYR A 7 -3.98 1.54 24.06
N ASN A 8 -3.43 0.87 25.09
CA ASN A 8 -3.95 0.92 26.45
C ASN A 8 -2.87 1.44 27.39
N PRO A 9 -3.18 2.34 28.33
CA PRO A 9 -2.21 2.87 29.29
C PRO A 9 -1.40 1.79 29.99
N GLY A 10 -0.08 1.92 30.02
CA GLY A 10 0.85 0.99 30.66
C GLY A 10 1.17 -0.27 29.86
N GLN A 11 0.77 -0.35 28.57
CA GLN A 11 1.09 -1.44 27.67
C GLN A 11 1.74 -0.92 26.37
N PRO A 12 3.00 -0.49 26.43
CA PRO A 12 3.66 0.09 25.26
C PRO A 12 3.83 -0.96 24.15
N VAL A 13 3.43 -0.58 22.93
CA VAL A 13 3.63 -1.35 21.70
C VAL A 13 4.89 -0.90 21.00
N LEU A 14 5.18 0.40 21.02
CA LEU A 14 6.46 0.98 20.64
C LEU A 14 7.04 1.68 21.86
N ASN A 15 8.30 1.42 22.15
CA ASN A 15 8.99 1.95 23.31
C ASN A 15 10.32 2.58 22.88
N HIS A 16 10.37 3.91 22.85
CA HIS A 16 11.53 4.68 22.39
C HIS A 16 12.02 4.21 21.00
N PHE A 17 11.08 4.07 20.08
CA PHE A 17 11.37 3.56 18.74
C PHE A 17 11.94 4.65 17.85
N ASP A 18 13.12 4.36 17.29
CA ASP A 18 13.83 5.20 16.33
C ASP A 18 13.94 4.52 14.98
N LEU A 19 13.67 5.28 13.92
CA LEU A 19 13.85 4.85 12.54
C LEU A 19 14.09 6.07 11.66
N ASP A 20 15.04 5.96 10.75
CA ASP A 20 15.28 6.91 9.69
C ASP A 20 15.19 6.20 8.35
N ILE A 21 14.51 6.82 7.39
CA ILE A 21 14.27 6.29 6.04
C ILE A 21 14.66 7.39 5.06
N ALA A 22 15.59 7.10 4.17
CA ALA A 22 15.99 8.04 3.14
C ALA A 22 14.89 8.22 2.08
N ALA A 23 14.86 9.39 1.44
CA ALA A 23 13.93 9.61 0.33
C ALA A 23 14.20 8.61 -0.80
N GLY A 24 13.14 7.94 -1.27
CA GLY A 24 13.22 6.87 -2.28
C GLY A 24 13.67 5.52 -1.75
N GLU A 25 14.04 5.39 -0.47
CA GLU A 25 14.41 4.10 0.13
C GLU A 25 13.18 3.23 0.35
N SER A 26 13.32 1.93 0.10
CA SER A 26 12.33 0.91 0.43
C SER A 26 12.80 0.10 1.64
N ILE A 27 11.97 0.03 2.69
CA ILE A 27 12.27 -0.76 3.88
C ILE A 27 11.23 -1.84 4.12
N ALA A 28 11.69 -3.02 4.56
CA ALA A 28 10.81 -4.13 4.92
C ALA A 28 10.83 -4.39 6.43
N PHE A 29 9.65 -4.35 7.06
CA PHE A 29 9.48 -4.84 8.42
C PHE A 29 9.15 -6.32 8.41
N VAL A 30 10.00 -7.11 9.07
CA VAL A 30 9.81 -8.53 9.31
C VAL A 30 9.72 -8.82 10.81
N GLY A 31 9.08 -9.90 11.20
CA GLY A 31 8.96 -10.30 12.60
C GLY A 31 7.61 -10.94 12.91
N HIS A 32 7.48 -11.50 14.12
CA HIS A 32 6.28 -12.19 14.57
C HIS A 32 5.05 -11.26 14.68
N THR A 33 3.86 -11.86 14.66
CA THR A 33 2.62 -11.12 14.92
C THR A 33 2.67 -10.49 16.32
N GLY A 34 2.22 -9.24 16.43
CA GLY A 34 2.30 -8.48 17.68
C GLY A 34 3.59 -7.69 17.90
N ALA A 35 4.59 -7.79 17.02
CA ALA A 35 5.83 -7.01 17.12
C ALA A 35 5.70 -5.49 16.85
N GLY A 36 4.49 -4.96 16.67
CA GLY A 36 4.25 -3.53 16.47
C GLY A 36 4.31 -3.06 15.01
N LYS A 37 4.56 -3.93 14.02
CA LYS A 37 4.71 -3.54 12.60
C LYS A 37 3.50 -2.75 12.07
N SER A 38 2.30 -3.28 12.20
CA SER A 38 1.07 -2.60 11.76
C SER A 38 0.75 -1.36 12.60
N SER A 39 1.29 -1.24 13.82
CA SER A 39 1.14 -0.03 14.64
C SER A 39 1.95 1.13 14.05
N ILE A 40 3.16 0.86 13.55
CA ILE A 40 3.98 1.86 12.84
C ILE A 40 3.17 2.42 11.63
N VAL A 41 2.57 1.55 10.84
CA VAL A 41 1.73 1.96 9.70
C VAL A 41 0.55 2.83 10.15
N LYS A 42 -0.14 2.44 11.23
CA LYS A 42 -1.28 3.22 11.76
C LYS A 42 -0.87 4.60 12.26
N LEU A 43 0.34 4.75 12.78
CA LEU A 43 0.90 6.04 13.20
C LEU A 43 1.28 6.89 12.00
N ILE A 44 1.97 6.33 11.00
CA ILE A 44 2.35 7.05 9.78
C ILE A 44 1.09 7.49 9.01
N THR A 45 0.06 6.66 8.92
CA THR A 45 -1.20 7.03 8.25
C THR A 45 -2.08 7.96 9.10
N ARG A 46 -1.65 8.30 10.32
CA ARG A 46 -2.38 9.09 11.31
C ARG A 46 -3.79 8.54 11.58
N LEU A 47 -3.91 7.20 11.64
CA LEU A 47 -5.10 6.53 12.16
C LEU A 47 -5.08 6.51 13.69
N TYR A 48 -3.89 6.63 14.28
CA TYR A 48 -3.65 6.78 15.71
C TYR A 48 -2.61 7.86 15.94
N GLU A 49 -2.63 8.48 17.13
CA GLU A 49 -1.62 9.42 17.59
C GLU A 49 -0.72 8.74 18.63
N PHE A 50 0.57 9.05 18.59
CA PHE A 50 1.56 8.56 19.55
C PHE A 50 1.65 9.49 20.77
N GLN A 51 2.05 8.92 21.92
CA GLN A 51 2.09 9.68 23.19
C GLN A 51 3.30 10.61 23.28
N THR A 52 4.49 10.12 22.88
CA THR A 52 5.72 10.91 22.90
C THR A 52 6.54 10.66 21.64
N GLY A 53 7.53 11.52 21.41
CA GLY A 53 8.42 11.46 20.25
C GLY A 53 7.91 12.27 19.06
N GLN A 54 8.47 12.00 17.89
CA GLN A 54 8.15 12.70 16.63
C GLN A 54 8.18 11.74 15.45
N ILE A 55 7.23 11.91 14.54
CA ILE A 55 7.30 11.33 13.20
C ILE A 55 7.33 12.49 12.21
N CYS A 56 8.43 12.58 11.46
CA CYS A 56 8.66 13.69 10.53
C CYS A 56 8.78 13.18 9.09
N ILE A 57 8.33 14.01 8.15
CA ILE A 57 8.59 13.88 6.72
C ILE A 57 9.27 15.20 6.30
N ASP A 58 10.44 15.11 5.70
CA ASP A 58 11.25 16.27 5.31
C ASP A 58 11.38 17.25 6.48
N GLU A 59 11.78 16.72 7.66
CA GLU A 59 11.99 17.46 8.90
C GLU A 59 10.72 18.09 9.53
N ARG A 60 9.55 17.95 8.91
CA ARG A 60 8.27 18.45 9.45
C ARG A 60 7.48 17.33 10.13
N ASP A 61 7.04 17.60 11.37
CA ASP A 61 6.16 16.67 12.10
C ASP A 61 4.87 16.44 11.31
N ILE A 62 4.49 15.16 11.14
CA ILE A 62 3.30 14.77 10.37
C ILE A 62 2.00 15.40 10.91
N ARG A 63 1.95 15.73 12.21
CA ARG A 63 0.80 16.37 12.86
C ARG A 63 0.61 17.82 12.44
N SER A 64 1.64 18.47 11.86
CA SER A 64 1.57 19.84 11.36
C SER A 64 0.95 19.97 9.97
N PHE A 65 0.75 18.86 9.25
CA PHE A 65 0.13 18.86 7.94
C PHE A 65 -1.40 18.83 8.06
N ASP A 66 -2.08 19.46 7.10
CA ASP A 66 -3.48 19.18 6.86
C ASP A 66 -3.69 17.70 6.55
N LEU A 67 -4.63 17.06 7.23
CA LEU A 67 -4.80 15.60 7.18
C LEU A 67 -5.17 15.09 5.79
N HIS A 68 -6.00 15.82 5.06
CA HIS A 68 -6.41 15.42 3.71
C HIS A 68 -5.23 15.53 2.74
N SER A 69 -4.54 16.66 2.74
CA SER A 69 -3.35 16.89 1.91
C SER A 69 -2.24 15.90 2.23
N TYR A 70 -2.05 15.56 3.51
CA TYR A 70 -1.09 14.56 3.93
C TYR A 70 -1.43 13.17 3.37
N ARG A 71 -2.67 12.72 3.60
CA ARG A 71 -3.10 11.38 3.17
C ARG A 71 -3.17 11.24 1.65
N SER A 72 -3.37 12.32 0.90
CA SER A 72 -3.31 12.28 -0.56
C SER A 72 -1.92 11.93 -1.12
N GLN A 73 -0.85 12.11 -0.31
CA GLN A 73 0.52 11.74 -0.64
C GLN A 73 0.89 10.31 -0.18
N LEU A 74 -0.04 9.61 0.46
CA LEU A 74 0.17 8.24 0.93
C LEU A 74 -0.56 7.25 0.03
N GLY A 75 0.16 6.30 -0.54
CA GLY A 75 -0.41 5.11 -1.17
C GLY A 75 -0.43 3.97 -0.16
N PHE A 76 -1.60 3.45 0.17
CA PHE A 76 -1.74 2.38 1.15
C PHE A 76 -2.48 1.16 0.58
N VAL A 77 -1.84 0.01 0.63
CA VAL A 77 -2.44 -1.29 0.32
C VAL A 77 -2.52 -2.10 1.62
N PRO A 78 -3.72 -2.27 2.18
CA PRO A 78 -3.93 -3.03 3.41
C PRO A 78 -3.83 -4.54 3.16
N GLN A 79 -3.61 -5.30 4.24
CA GLN A 79 -3.54 -6.77 4.23
C GLN A 79 -4.76 -7.44 3.55
N MET A 80 -5.95 -6.85 3.71
CA MET A 80 -7.16 -7.26 3.01
C MET A 80 -7.61 -6.12 2.08
N PRO A 81 -7.28 -6.19 0.78
CA PRO A 81 -7.65 -5.16 -0.16
C PRO A 81 -9.18 -4.99 -0.25
N PHE A 82 -9.64 -3.77 -0.07
CA PHE A 82 -11.05 -3.41 -0.18
C PHE A 82 -11.34 -2.77 -1.53
N LEU A 83 -12.35 -3.28 -2.23
CA LEU A 83 -12.86 -2.69 -3.47
C LEU A 83 -14.29 -2.19 -3.26
N PHE A 84 -14.57 -1.03 -3.84
CA PHE A 84 -15.92 -0.47 -3.88
C PHE A 84 -16.73 -1.15 -4.99
N SER A 85 -18.05 -1.28 -4.80
CA SER A 85 -18.94 -1.76 -5.86
C SER A 85 -18.82 -0.87 -7.10
N GLY A 86 -18.82 -1.48 -8.28
CA GLY A 86 -18.57 -0.82 -9.56
C GLY A 86 -17.60 -1.61 -10.42
N THR A 87 -17.01 -0.96 -11.40
CA THR A 87 -16.06 -1.59 -12.32
C THR A 87 -14.63 -1.60 -11.77
N ILE A 88 -13.74 -2.37 -12.39
CA ILE A 88 -12.30 -2.31 -12.12
C ILE A 88 -11.76 -0.91 -12.42
N ALA A 89 -12.16 -0.31 -13.54
CA ALA A 89 -11.76 1.06 -13.90
C ALA A 89 -12.17 2.08 -12.82
N ASP A 90 -13.38 1.97 -12.27
CA ASP A 90 -13.85 2.85 -11.18
C ASP A 90 -12.98 2.69 -9.93
N ASN A 91 -12.61 1.45 -9.62
CA ASN A 91 -11.76 1.15 -8.48
C ASN A 91 -10.34 1.68 -8.64
N ILE A 92 -9.74 1.59 -9.82
CA ILE A 92 -8.43 2.18 -10.11
C ILE A 92 -8.51 3.71 -9.99
N ARG A 93 -9.54 4.33 -10.59
CA ARG A 93 -9.77 5.79 -10.58
C ARG A 93 -9.98 6.37 -9.19
N TYR A 94 -10.38 5.55 -8.21
CA TYR A 94 -10.82 6.01 -6.89
C TYR A 94 -9.81 6.94 -6.19
N SER A 95 -8.51 6.67 -6.30
CA SER A 95 -7.46 7.49 -5.67
C SER A 95 -7.15 8.78 -6.44
N ARG A 96 -7.49 8.84 -7.74
CA ARG A 96 -7.32 10.01 -8.61
C ARG A 96 -8.56 10.20 -9.50
N PRO A 97 -9.63 10.81 -8.98
CA PRO A 97 -10.91 10.95 -9.70
C PRO A 97 -10.81 11.66 -11.04
N ALA A 98 -9.80 12.52 -11.23
CA ALA A 98 -9.55 13.23 -12.48
C ALA A 98 -8.84 12.37 -13.55
N ALA A 99 -8.46 11.11 -13.25
CA ALA A 99 -7.80 10.24 -14.21
C ALA A 99 -8.72 9.91 -15.39
N THR A 100 -8.18 10.08 -16.59
CA THR A 100 -8.89 9.75 -17.83
C THR A 100 -8.95 8.25 -18.06
N ASN A 101 -9.84 7.78 -18.94
CA ASN A 101 -9.89 6.37 -19.33
C ASN A 101 -8.56 5.91 -19.94
N ALA A 102 -7.93 6.75 -20.76
CA ALA A 102 -6.65 6.44 -21.39
C ALA A 102 -5.54 6.21 -20.36
N GLU A 103 -5.46 7.04 -19.30
CA GLU A 103 -4.47 6.85 -18.22
C GLU A 103 -4.72 5.57 -17.42
N ILE A 104 -6.00 5.20 -17.24
CA ILE A 104 -6.37 3.95 -16.55
C ILE A 104 -6.00 2.74 -17.41
N GLU A 105 -6.27 2.80 -18.72
CA GLU A 105 -5.87 1.77 -19.67
C GLU A 105 -4.35 1.63 -19.71
N GLU A 106 -3.60 2.73 -19.85
CA GLU A 106 -2.14 2.74 -19.86
C GLU A 106 -1.57 2.03 -18.62
N ILE A 107 -2.04 2.39 -17.42
CA ILE A 107 -1.61 1.75 -16.16
C ILE A 107 -2.00 0.28 -16.12
N ALA A 108 -3.19 -0.08 -16.56
CA ALA A 108 -3.64 -1.46 -16.54
C ALA A 108 -2.84 -2.34 -17.51
N TYR A 109 -2.49 -1.80 -18.67
CA TYR A 109 -1.67 -2.50 -19.67
C TYR A 109 -0.16 -2.47 -19.36
N SER A 110 0.30 -1.60 -18.47
CA SER A 110 1.71 -1.59 -18.05
C SER A 110 2.11 -2.83 -17.24
N ILE A 111 1.14 -3.59 -16.72
CA ILE A 111 1.37 -4.83 -15.97
C ILE A 111 1.08 -6.03 -16.87
N GLY A 112 2.11 -6.86 -17.13
CA GLY A 112 1.99 -8.06 -17.95
C GLY A 112 1.34 -7.83 -19.31
N ASN A 113 1.60 -6.67 -19.94
CA ASN A 113 0.97 -6.26 -21.20
C ASN A 113 -0.58 -6.36 -21.20
N GLY A 114 -1.22 -6.31 -20.02
CA GLY A 114 -2.67 -6.40 -19.89
C GLY A 114 -3.23 -7.83 -19.91
N GLU A 115 -2.40 -8.88 -19.94
CA GLU A 115 -2.86 -10.28 -19.98
C GLU A 115 -3.83 -10.63 -18.83
N TRP A 116 -3.66 -10.00 -17.67
CA TRP A 116 -4.56 -10.20 -16.53
C TRP A 116 -6.00 -9.76 -16.82
N LEU A 117 -6.21 -8.81 -17.74
CA LEU A 117 -7.53 -8.34 -18.17
C LEU A 117 -8.28 -9.39 -19.00
N GLU A 118 -7.54 -10.27 -19.69
CA GLU A 118 -8.13 -11.35 -20.50
C GLU A 118 -8.83 -12.40 -19.62
N THR A 119 -8.44 -12.50 -18.35
CA THR A 119 -9.07 -13.38 -17.37
C THR A 119 -10.43 -12.85 -16.89
N LEU A 120 -10.80 -11.64 -17.28
CA LEU A 120 -11.99 -10.92 -16.82
C LEU A 120 -13.02 -10.80 -17.96
N PRO A 121 -14.32 -11.01 -17.69
CA PRO A 121 -15.33 -11.12 -18.76
C PRO A 121 -15.49 -9.85 -19.61
N ASN A 122 -15.21 -8.67 -19.04
CA ASN A 122 -15.33 -7.37 -19.70
C ASN A 122 -14.07 -6.50 -19.48
N GLY A 123 -12.90 -7.10 -19.25
CA GLY A 123 -11.66 -6.36 -18.97
C GLY A 123 -11.84 -5.33 -17.84
N LEU A 124 -11.44 -4.07 -18.08
CA LEU A 124 -11.59 -2.97 -17.13
C LEU A 124 -13.04 -2.62 -16.75
N GLN A 125 -14.02 -2.98 -17.58
CA GLN A 125 -15.44 -2.77 -17.31
C GLN A 125 -16.08 -3.92 -16.54
N SER A 126 -15.30 -4.91 -16.13
CA SER A 126 -15.80 -6.00 -15.28
C SER A 126 -16.26 -5.47 -13.93
N ASP A 127 -17.45 -5.85 -13.52
CA ASP A 127 -18.03 -5.52 -12.21
C ASP A 127 -17.33 -6.35 -11.12
N VAL A 128 -16.77 -5.70 -10.14
CA VAL A 128 -16.04 -6.36 -9.04
C VAL A 128 -16.96 -6.98 -7.99
N GLY A 129 -18.26 -6.65 -8.00
CA GLY A 129 -19.22 -7.07 -6.99
C GLY A 129 -19.06 -6.36 -5.65
N GLU A 130 -19.85 -6.74 -4.67
CA GLU A 130 -19.77 -6.19 -3.33
C GLU A 130 -18.41 -6.57 -2.72
N ARG A 131 -17.63 -5.55 -2.28
CA ARG A 131 -16.28 -5.69 -1.70
C ARG A 131 -15.30 -6.49 -2.55
N GLY A 132 -15.51 -6.53 -3.86
CA GLY A 132 -14.65 -7.29 -4.78
C GLY A 132 -14.91 -8.80 -4.79
N ALA A 133 -16.11 -9.25 -4.39
CA ALA A 133 -16.44 -10.67 -4.24
C ALA A 133 -16.35 -11.48 -5.55
N ARG A 134 -16.38 -10.81 -6.72
CA ARG A 134 -16.25 -11.46 -8.03
C ARG A 134 -14.81 -11.64 -8.51
N LEU A 135 -13.84 -11.12 -7.75
CA LEU A 135 -12.42 -11.21 -8.06
C LEU A 135 -11.72 -12.18 -7.10
N SER A 136 -10.65 -12.83 -7.59
CA SER A 136 -9.73 -13.57 -6.73
C SER A 136 -9.03 -12.63 -5.75
N ILE A 137 -8.39 -13.18 -4.71
CA ILE A 137 -7.61 -12.39 -3.74
C ILE A 137 -6.48 -11.66 -4.47
N GLY A 138 -5.77 -12.34 -5.38
CA GLY A 138 -4.68 -11.76 -6.17
C GLY A 138 -5.16 -10.63 -7.08
N GLN A 139 -6.27 -10.82 -7.79
CA GLN A 139 -6.86 -9.77 -8.63
C GLN A 139 -7.26 -8.54 -7.80
N ARG A 140 -7.82 -8.71 -6.59
CA ARG A 140 -8.12 -7.58 -5.69
C ARG A 140 -6.85 -6.85 -5.26
N GLN A 141 -5.79 -7.59 -4.97
CA GLN A 141 -4.50 -7.02 -4.60
C GLN A 141 -3.90 -6.23 -5.77
N LEU A 142 -3.94 -6.80 -6.98
CA LEU A 142 -3.46 -6.13 -8.20
C LEU A 142 -4.22 -4.82 -8.46
N VAL A 143 -5.56 -4.83 -8.40
CA VAL A 143 -6.38 -3.61 -8.56
C VAL A 143 -6.02 -2.57 -7.49
N SER A 144 -5.71 -2.98 -6.27
CA SER A 144 -5.28 -2.06 -5.20
C SER A 144 -3.90 -1.45 -5.45
N LEU A 145 -2.97 -2.20 -6.04
CA LEU A 145 -1.67 -1.68 -6.47
C LEU A 145 -1.81 -0.72 -7.66
N LEU A 146 -2.66 -1.03 -8.64
CA LEU A 146 -2.96 -0.13 -9.77
C LEU A 146 -3.59 1.19 -9.28
N ARG A 147 -4.40 1.15 -8.22
CA ARG A 147 -4.92 2.34 -7.54
C ARG A 147 -3.80 3.21 -6.98
N VAL A 148 -2.74 2.61 -6.45
CA VAL A 148 -1.56 3.34 -5.97
C VAL A 148 -0.73 3.86 -7.15
N LEU A 149 -0.53 3.07 -8.19
CA LEU A 149 0.22 3.49 -9.39
C LEU A 149 -0.39 4.72 -10.06
N ILE A 150 -1.72 4.77 -10.21
CA ILE A 150 -2.40 5.94 -10.79
C ILE A 150 -2.32 7.18 -9.89
N GLN A 151 -2.24 6.99 -8.57
CA GLN A 151 -2.13 8.06 -7.57
C GLN A 151 -0.76 8.71 -7.60
N LYS A 152 0.32 7.94 -7.83
CA LYS A 152 1.73 8.37 -7.76
C LYS A 152 2.07 9.02 -6.42
N PRO A 153 1.94 8.32 -5.30
CA PRO A 153 2.15 8.88 -3.98
C PRO A 153 3.64 9.12 -3.70
N ALA A 154 3.95 10.06 -2.78
CA ALA A 154 5.31 10.26 -2.31
C ALA A 154 5.78 9.13 -1.38
N ILE A 155 4.86 8.55 -0.60
CA ILE A 155 5.12 7.45 0.33
C ILE A 155 4.17 6.31 0.03
N PHE A 156 4.73 5.10 -0.13
CA PHE A 156 3.98 3.86 -0.31
C PHE A 156 4.06 2.99 0.93
N ILE A 157 2.93 2.41 1.31
CA ILE A 157 2.82 1.50 2.46
C ILE A 157 2.09 0.24 1.99
N LEU A 158 2.74 -0.91 2.16
CA LEU A 158 2.15 -2.22 1.90
C LEU A 158 2.08 -3.02 3.21
N ASP A 159 0.85 -3.41 3.59
CA ASP A 159 0.64 -4.41 4.65
C ASP A 159 0.26 -5.72 3.95
N GLU A 160 1.24 -6.60 3.78
CA GLU A 160 1.12 -7.77 2.89
C GLU A 160 0.33 -8.91 3.54
N ALA A 161 -0.60 -9.48 2.77
CA ALA A 161 -1.33 -10.68 3.16
C ALA A 161 -0.56 -11.98 2.85
N THR A 162 -0.78 -13.00 3.67
CA THR A 162 -0.20 -14.34 3.52
C THR A 162 -1.04 -15.28 2.63
N ALA A 163 -1.98 -14.75 1.85
CA ALA A 163 -2.87 -15.56 1.03
C ALA A 163 -2.11 -16.30 -0.09
N SER A 164 -2.53 -17.53 -0.37
CA SER A 164 -2.05 -18.26 -1.54
C SER A 164 -2.61 -17.60 -2.80
N ILE A 165 -1.73 -17.18 -3.68
CA ILE A 165 -2.03 -16.58 -4.99
C ILE A 165 -1.38 -17.47 -6.03
N ASP A 166 -2.01 -17.63 -7.19
CA ASP A 166 -1.42 -18.36 -8.30
C ASP A 166 -0.18 -17.64 -8.85
N ASN A 167 0.75 -18.41 -9.44
CA ASN A 167 2.05 -17.89 -9.87
C ASN A 167 1.93 -16.79 -10.93
N PHE A 168 0.95 -16.87 -11.81
CA PHE A 168 0.74 -15.87 -12.85
C PHE A 168 0.34 -14.50 -12.25
N THR A 169 -0.65 -14.50 -11.38
CA THR A 169 -1.08 -13.28 -10.66
C THR A 169 0.03 -12.76 -9.73
N GLU A 170 0.82 -13.67 -9.11
CA GLU A 170 1.94 -13.25 -8.25
C GLU A 170 3.02 -12.50 -9.03
N MET A 171 3.36 -12.93 -10.25
CA MET A 171 4.30 -12.21 -11.11
C MET A 171 3.82 -10.80 -11.44
N GLN A 172 2.53 -10.63 -11.73
CA GLN A 172 1.94 -9.33 -12.03
C GLN A 172 1.89 -8.41 -10.81
N ILE A 173 1.60 -8.95 -9.64
CA ILE A 173 1.68 -8.21 -8.37
C ILE A 173 3.12 -7.75 -8.12
N GLN A 174 4.10 -8.60 -8.38
CA GLN A 174 5.52 -8.24 -8.21
C GLN A 174 5.93 -7.13 -9.19
N GLU A 175 5.53 -7.21 -10.45
CA GLU A 175 5.78 -6.18 -11.45
C GLU A 175 5.18 -4.83 -11.05
N ALA A 176 3.90 -4.82 -10.60
CA ALA A 176 3.26 -3.61 -10.10
C ALA A 176 3.98 -3.05 -8.86
N LEU A 177 4.43 -3.92 -7.96
CA LEU A 177 5.18 -3.53 -6.77
C LEU A 177 6.52 -2.88 -7.15
N ASP A 178 7.29 -3.51 -8.04
CA ASP A 178 8.60 -2.99 -8.49
C ASP A 178 8.45 -1.60 -9.14
N MET A 179 7.38 -1.37 -9.91
CA MET A 179 7.07 -0.05 -10.47
C MET A 179 6.79 1.01 -9.39
N ILE A 180 6.11 0.63 -8.30
CA ILE A 180 5.82 1.55 -7.19
C ILE A 180 7.10 1.85 -6.41
N LEU A 181 7.89 0.82 -6.09
CA LEU A 181 9.14 0.95 -5.32
C LEU A 181 10.16 1.85 -6.02
N ALA A 182 10.18 1.83 -7.35
CA ALA A 182 11.06 2.70 -8.15
C ALA A 182 10.69 4.19 -8.08
N GLN A 183 9.50 4.56 -7.56
CA GLN A 183 8.97 5.92 -7.61
C GLN A 183 8.70 6.55 -6.25
N ALA A 184 8.57 5.76 -5.18
CA ALA A 184 8.12 6.21 -3.87
C ALA A 184 9.03 5.72 -2.74
N THR A 185 9.15 6.52 -1.67
CA THR A 185 9.69 6.01 -0.40
C THR A 185 8.73 4.96 0.14
N SER A 186 9.21 3.75 0.45
CA SER A 186 8.33 2.62 0.63
C SER A 186 8.53 1.91 1.97
N ILE A 187 7.41 1.54 2.61
CA ILE A 187 7.36 0.81 3.87
C ILE A 187 6.55 -0.46 3.64
N LEU A 188 7.21 -1.61 3.75
CA LEU A 188 6.63 -2.91 3.48
C LEU A 188 6.53 -3.72 4.77
N ILE A 189 5.31 -4.15 5.16
CA ILE A 189 5.16 -5.22 6.16
C ILE A 189 5.14 -6.51 5.38
N ALA A 190 6.31 -7.16 5.32
CA ALA A 190 6.50 -8.31 4.45
C ALA A 190 6.30 -9.63 5.19
N HIS A 191 5.51 -10.50 4.58
CA HIS A 191 5.30 -11.88 4.98
C HIS A 191 5.82 -12.88 3.92
N ARG A 192 6.20 -12.38 2.74
CA ARG A 192 6.76 -13.15 1.63
C ARG A 192 8.22 -12.80 1.41
N LEU A 193 9.00 -13.82 1.05
CA LEU A 193 10.42 -13.63 0.76
C LEU A 193 10.66 -12.77 -0.48
N SER A 194 9.77 -12.83 -1.48
CA SER A 194 9.82 -11.99 -2.68
C SER A 194 9.76 -10.51 -2.31
N THR A 195 8.78 -10.11 -1.50
CA THR A 195 8.61 -8.72 -1.05
C THR A 195 9.80 -8.23 -0.21
N VAL A 196 10.35 -9.11 0.66
CA VAL A 196 11.55 -8.76 1.45
C VAL A 196 12.76 -8.51 0.56
N ARG A 197 12.91 -9.29 -0.53
CA ARG A 197 14.03 -9.13 -1.47
C ARG A 197 13.97 -7.85 -2.31
N SER A 198 12.78 -7.29 -2.50
CA SER A 198 12.61 -6.03 -3.24
C SER A 198 12.92 -4.79 -2.39
N ALA A 199 13.15 -4.95 -1.09
CA ALA A 199 13.47 -3.84 -0.20
C ALA A 199 14.99 -3.59 -0.13
N ASP A 200 15.37 -2.31 -0.03
CA ASP A 200 16.77 -1.90 0.14
C ASP A 200 17.30 -2.25 1.53
N ARG A 201 16.41 -2.26 2.54
CA ARG A 201 16.77 -2.54 3.94
C ARG A 201 15.66 -3.34 4.65
N ILE A 202 16.09 -4.17 5.62
CA ILE A 202 15.23 -5.00 6.45
C ILE A 202 15.48 -4.64 7.93
#